data_6db7279be223f69f807a60f3a47e547d
#
_entry.id   6db7279be223f69f807a60f3a47e547d
#
_cell.length_a   1.000
_cell.length_b   1.000
_cell.length_c   1.000
_cell.angle_alpha   90.00
_cell.angle_beta   90.00
_cell.angle_gamma   90.00
#
_symmetry.space_group_name_H-M   'P 1'
#
loop_
_entity.id
_entity.type
_entity.pdbx_description
1 polymer ?
#
loop_
_entity_poly.entity_id
_entity_poly.type
_entity_poly.pdbx_seq_one_letter_code
_entity_poly.pdbx_strand_id
1 'polypeptide(L)'
;MLIASIGENLGPIKGILEETMPDRLVLITFKDDHKNKLELEVESIIKTKPKIKILDINKINTMESWYNLLYELHDYLLEITKMQKATVSVTGGTPWLSHTLHHAAIMARLEVVVSLHPAIEGGNMHIPYPDILGLSVVAEKLRNEKSRYRCLKYIKDLEPVTLDQISNKYSSDGEPLGVESIRIILNGRNRDTDNEIVKEGLCNISTPLVEEFERKLTGKKGRPSRLYRLTNEGRHVLKLIP
;
A
#
# COMPACT_ATOMS: atom_id res chain seq x y z
N MET A 1 -15.23 6.26 -1.96
CA MET A 1 -15.73 6.16 -0.56
C MET A 1 -14.57 6.38 0.39
N LEU A 2 -14.78 7.13 1.47
CA LEU A 2 -13.83 7.22 2.59
C LEU A 2 -14.39 6.46 3.79
N ILE A 3 -13.54 5.67 4.45
CA ILE A 3 -13.83 4.99 5.72
C ILE A 3 -12.81 5.53 6.74
N ALA A 4 -13.25 5.96 7.90
CA ALA A 4 -12.33 6.55 8.88
C ALA A 4 -12.63 6.10 10.31
N SER A 5 -11.55 5.82 11.07
CA SER A 5 -11.66 5.71 12.52
C SER A 5 -11.80 7.10 13.13
N ILE A 6 -12.67 7.24 14.14
CA ILE A 6 -12.93 8.52 14.76
C ILE A 6 -13.18 8.39 16.26
N GLY A 7 -12.76 9.39 17.02
CA GLY A 7 -13.07 9.55 18.43
C GLY A 7 -14.22 10.53 18.66
N GLU A 8 -13.97 11.56 19.44
CA GLU A 8 -14.98 12.53 19.89
C GLU A 8 -15.20 13.70 18.93
N ASN A 9 -14.32 13.88 17.95
CA ASN A 9 -14.36 15.00 17.00
C ASN A 9 -13.72 14.62 15.65
N LEU A 10 -13.99 15.43 14.63
CA LEU A 10 -13.50 15.26 13.26
C LEU A 10 -12.10 15.82 13.02
N GLY A 11 -11.49 16.53 13.98
CA GLY A 11 -10.21 17.20 13.79
C GLY A 11 -9.17 16.35 13.04
N PRO A 12 -8.92 15.09 13.45
CA PRO A 12 -7.92 14.24 12.80
C PRO A 12 -8.19 13.92 11.33
N ILE A 13 -9.45 13.94 10.89
CA ILE A 13 -9.83 13.57 9.52
C ILE A 13 -10.38 14.75 8.72
N LYS A 14 -10.46 15.94 9.31
CA LYS A 14 -11.03 17.13 8.65
C LYS A 14 -10.32 17.44 7.34
N GLY A 15 -8.99 17.44 7.35
CA GLY A 15 -8.20 17.72 6.15
C GLY A 15 -8.49 16.75 5.00
N ILE A 16 -8.57 15.43 5.26
CA ILE A 16 -8.90 14.45 4.21
C ILE A 16 -10.34 14.61 3.72
N LEU A 17 -11.28 15.01 4.58
CA LEU A 17 -12.66 15.29 4.15
C LEU A 17 -12.74 16.49 3.22
N GLU A 18 -12.04 17.58 3.55
CA GLU A 18 -11.99 18.79 2.74
C GLU A 18 -11.30 18.58 1.38
N GLU A 19 -10.24 17.77 1.36
CA GLU A 19 -9.48 17.47 0.14
C GLU A 19 -10.19 16.48 -0.78
N THR A 20 -10.72 15.39 -0.22
CA THR A 20 -11.28 14.31 -1.04
C THR A 20 -12.76 14.48 -1.36
N MET A 21 -13.51 15.28 -0.58
CA MET A 21 -14.96 15.50 -0.73
C MET A 21 -15.69 14.20 -1.07
N PRO A 22 -15.63 13.17 -0.24
CA PRO A 22 -16.09 11.83 -0.60
C PRO A 22 -17.62 11.77 -0.77
N ASP A 23 -18.11 11.14 -1.86
CA ASP A 23 -19.53 10.91 -2.09
C ASP A 23 -20.18 10.03 -1.01
N ARG A 24 -19.38 9.17 -0.38
CA ARG A 24 -19.80 8.30 0.73
C ARG A 24 -18.76 8.29 1.82
N LEU A 25 -19.21 8.50 3.05
CA LEU A 25 -18.38 8.47 4.25
C LEU A 25 -18.91 7.43 5.23
N VAL A 26 -18.01 6.61 5.74
CA VAL A 26 -18.26 5.66 6.83
C VAL A 26 -17.34 6.01 8.00
N LEU A 27 -17.92 6.34 9.13
CA LEU A 27 -17.19 6.59 10.37
C LEU A 27 -17.28 5.36 11.27
N ILE A 28 -16.15 4.95 11.82
CA ILE A 28 -16.04 3.83 12.76
C ILE A 28 -15.60 4.36 14.11
N THR A 29 -16.39 4.11 15.15
CA THR A 29 -16.17 4.63 16.50
C THR A 29 -16.55 3.62 17.57
N PHE A 30 -16.05 3.81 18.77
CA PHE A 30 -16.48 3.09 19.96
C PHE A 30 -17.57 3.84 20.78
N LYS A 31 -17.89 5.08 20.40
CA LYS A 31 -18.77 5.95 21.20
C LYS A 31 -20.07 6.23 20.46
N ASP A 32 -21.19 5.86 21.07
CA ASP A 32 -22.53 6.17 20.56
C ASP A 32 -22.94 7.61 20.89
N ASP A 33 -22.49 8.12 22.04
CA ASP A 33 -22.92 9.41 22.60
C ASP A 33 -22.63 10.62 21.70
N HIS A 34 -21.66 10.48 20.78
CA HIS A 34 -21.25 11.57 19.88
C HIS A 34 -21.86 11.49 18.47
N LYS A 35 -22.71 10.51 18.18
CA LYS A 35 -23.23 10.26 16.83
C LYS A 35 -23.86 11.50 16.21
N ASN A 36 -24.80 12.13 16.90
CA ASN A 36 -25.52 13.31 16.37
C ASN A 36 -24.57 14.51 16.15
N LYS A 37 -23.60 14.69 17.05
CA LYS A 37 -22.58 15.74 16.90
C LYS A 37 -21.72 15.50 15.67
N LEU A 38 -21.24 14.27 15.48
CA LEU A 38 -20.40 13.89 14.33
C LEU A 38 -21.17 14.03 13.00
N GLU A 39 -22.44 13.66 12.96
CA GLU A 39 -23.29 13.85 11.77
C GLU A 39 -23.37 15.32 11.38
N LEU A 40 -23.66 16.22 12.33
CA LEU A 40 -23.74 17.65 12.09
C LEU A 40 -22.40 18.27 11.65
N GLU A 41 -21.31 17.88 12.29
CA GLU A 41 -19.97 18.34 11.91
C GLU A 41 -19.61 17.92 10.48
N VAL A 42 -19.90 16.64 10.09
CA VAL A 42 -19.65 16.15 8.73
C VAL A 42 -20.50 16.91 7.72
N GLU A 43 -21.80 17.06 7.97
CA GLU A 43 -22.71 17.77 7.08
C GLU A 43 -22.29 19.22 6.84
N SER A 44 -21.63 19.85 7.81
CA SER A 44 -21.06 21.22 7.66
C SER A 44 -19.88 21.28 6.69
N ILE A 45 -19.15 20.16 6.51
CA ILE A 45 -17.94 20.11 5.67
C ILE A 45 -18.28 19.63 4.26
N ILE A 46 -18.92 18.46 4.13
CA ILE A 46 -19.07 17.78 2.83
C ILE A 46 -20.52 17.63 2.36
N LYS A 47 -21.50 18.14 3.09
CA LYS A 47 -22.96 18.03 2.79
C LYS A 47 -23.45 16.61 2.56
N THR A 48 -22.72 15.61 3.02
CA THR A 48 -23.05 14.19 2.87
C THR A 48 -23.28 13.60 4.26
N LYS A 49 -24.40 12.90 4.43
CA LYS A 49 -24.68 12.22 5.70
C LYS A 49 -23.78 10.99 5.87
N PRO A 50 -22.97 10.92 6.93
CA PRO A 50 -22.10 9.79 7.16
C PRO A 50 -22.90 8.56 7.61
N LYS A 51 -22.39 7.35 7.24
CA LYS A 51 -22.81 6.12 7.90
C LYS A 51 -21.89 5.88 9.09
N ILE A 52 -22.46 5.77 10.30
CA ILE A 52 -21.67 5.55 11.52
C ILE A 52 -21.83 4.09 11.95
N LYS A 53 -20.71 3.37 12.02
CA LYS A 53 -20.60 2.03 12.61
C LYS A 53 -20.03 2.17 14.00
N ILE A 54 -20.82 1.79 14.99
CA ILE A 54 -20.41 1.79 16.40
C ILE A 54 -19.93 0.39 16.75
N LEU A 55 -18.76 0.32 17.39
CA LEU A 55 -18.17 -0.91 17.90
C LEU A 55 -18.27 -0.91 19.44
N ASP A 56 -18.56 -2.06 20.02
CA ASP A 56 -18.67 -2.18 21.49
C ASP A 56 -17.31 -2.50 22.11
N ILE A 57 -16.66 -1.46 22.65
CA ILE A 57 -15.35 -1.61 23.30
C ILE A 57 -15.41 -2.51 24.56
N ASN A 58 -16.57 -2.59 25.23
CA ASN A 58 -16.71 -3.38 26.47
C ASN A 58 -16.60 -4.88 26.22
N LYS A 59 -16.75 -5.31 24.97
CA LYS A 59 -16.56 -6.70 24.56
C LYS A 59 -15.10 -7.09 24.39
N ILE A 60 -14.17 -6.12 24.41
CA ILE A 60 -12.74 -6.36 24.17
C ILE A 60 -12.04 -6.50 25.52
N ASN A 61 -11.97 -7.71 26.05
CA ASN A 61 -11.31 -8.01 27.32
C ASN A 61 -10.28 -9.14 27.23
N THR A 62 -10.17 -9.79 26.07
CA THR A 62 -9.21 -10.87 25.80
C THR A 62 -8.66 -10.73 24.37
N MET A 63 -7.57 -11.44 24.06
CA MET A 63 -7.06 -11.55 22.68
C MET A 63 -8.09 -12.17 21.74
N GLU A 64 -8.84 -13.17 22.20
CA GLU A 64 -9.88 -13.81 21.41
C GLU A 64 -10.99 -12.82 21.04
N SER A 65 -11.46 -12.01 21.98
CA SER A 65 -12.49 -10.99 21.72
C SER A 65 -11.97 -9.89 20.77
N TRP A 66 -10.67 -9.56 20.81
CA TRP A 66 -10.06 -8.66 19.85
C TRP A 66 -10.02 -9.27 18.45
N TYR A 67 -9.64 -10.55 18.31
CA TYR A 67 -9.69 -11.23 17.01
C TYR A 67 -11.11 -11.29 16.44
N ASN A 68 -12.11 -11.55 17.27
CA ASN A 68 -13.51 -11.58 16.84
C ASN A 68 -13.94 -10.20 16.31
N LEU A 69 -13.57 -9.12 16.98
CA LEU A 69 -13.83 -7.76 16.51
C LEU A 69 -13.09 -7.45 15.20
N LEU A 70 -11.84 -7.88 15.09
CA LEU A 70 -11.03 -7.71 13.87
C LEU A 70 -11.69 -8.38 12.67
N TYR A 71 -12.16 -9.63 12.83
CA TYR A 71 -12.86 -10.34 11.76
C TYR A 71 -14.23 -9.74 11.46
N GLU A 72 -15.00 -9.34 12.47
CA GLU A 72 -16.26 -8.60 12.26
C GLU A 72 -16.04 -7.34 11.42
N LEU A 73 -14.99 -6.60 11.73
CA LEU A 73 -14.65 -5.37 11.01
C LEU A 73 -14.15 -5.65 9.60
N HIS A 74 -13.32 -6.68 9.43
CA HIS A 74 -12.88 -7.14 8.11
C HIS A 74 -14.07 -7.50 7.20
N ASP A 75 -14.99 -8.34 7.68
CA ASP A 75 -16.15 -8.77 6.92
C ASP A 75 -17.08 -7.59 6.58
N TYR A 76 -17.25 -6.67 7.54
CA TYR A 76 -17.98 -5.43 7.30
C TYR A 76 -17.32 -4.58 6.20
N LEU A 77 -15.99 -4.43 6.23
CA LEU A 77 -15.26 -3.71 5.19
C LEU A 77 -15.45 -4.37 3.82
N LEU A 78 -15.29 -5.68 3.72
CA LEU A 78 -15.54 -6.42 2.47
C LEU A 78 -16.96 -6.21 1.96
N GLU A 79 -17.95 -6.23 2.83
CA GLU A 79 -19.35 -6.02 2.44
C GLU A 79 -19.58 -4.64 1.84
N ILE A 80 -19.14 -3.57 2.52
CA ILE A 80 -19.42 -2.19 2.10
C ILE A 80 -18.58 -1.74 0.90
N THR A 81 -17.49 -2.45 0.60
CA THR A 81 -16.56 -2.11 -0.50
C THR A 81 -16.75 -2.93 -1.77
N LYS A 82 -17.65 -3.93 -1.77
CA LYS A 82 -17.89 -4.83 -2.93
C LYS A 82 -18.09 -4.11 -4.27
N MET A 83 -18.72 -2.95 -4.26
CA MET A 83 -19.16 -2.25 -5.46
C MET A 83 -18.35 -0.98 -5.77
N GLN A 84 -17.39 -0.60 -4.94
CA GLN A 84 -16.66 0.65 -5.14
C GLN A 84 -15.30 0.66 -4.44
N LYS A 85 -14.36 1.40 -5.01
CA LYS A 85 -13.07 1.68 -4.36
C LYS A 85 -13.27 2.47 -3.07
N ALA A 86 -12.50 2.12 -2.06
CA ALA A 86 -12.49 2.80 -0.77
C ALA A 86 -11.07 3.05 -0.29
N THR A 87 -10.90 4.20 0.36
CA THR A 87 -9.70 4.56 1.10
C THR A 87 -10.02 4.57 2.58
N VAL A 88 -9.15 4.01 3.40
CA VAL A 88 -9.34 3.89 4.85
C VAL A 88 -8.38 4.82 5.57
N SER A 89 -8.92 5.79 6.32
CA SER A 89 -8.11 6.66 7.19
C SER A 89 -8.07 6.12 8.61
N VAL A 90 -6.87 5.92 9.13
CA VAL A 90 -6.62 5.38 10.48
C VAL A 90 -6.06 6.43 11.44
N THR A 91 -6.23 7.71 11.12
CA THR A 91 -5.65 8.81 11.89
C THR A 91 -6.42 9.13 13.18
N GLY A 92 -7.74 8.92 13.18
CA GLY A 92 -8.61 9.30 14.28
C GLY A 92 -8.96 8.15 15.22
N GLY A 93 -9.59 8.50 16.34
CA GLY A 93 -10.05 7.54 17.33
C GLY A 93 -8.98 7.16 18.36
N THR A 94 -9.28 6.15 19.15
CA THR A 94 -8.31 5.59 20.10
C THR A 94 -7.25 4.77 19.35
N PRO A 95 -6.03 4.61 19.90
CA PRO A 95 -5.01 3.76 19.29
C PRO A 95 -5.52 2.34 18.94
N TRP A 96 -6.31 1.75 19.84
CA TRP A 96 -6.93 0.44 19.63
C TRP A 96 -7.83 0.41 18.39
N LEU A 97 -8.69 1.41 18.23
CA LEU A 97 -9.59 1.51 17.07
C LEU A 97 -8.81 1.67 15.79
N SER A 98 -7.83 2.58 15.78
CA SER A 98 -7.00 2.84 14.62
C SER A 98 -6.20 1.60 14.21
N HIS A 99 -5.60 0.87 15.17
CA HIS A 99 -4.88 -0.38 14.91
C HIS A 99 -5.81 -1.48 14.39
N THR A 100 -6.98 -1.67 15.01
CA THR A 100 -7.94 -2.70 14.57
C THR A 100 -8.43 -2.42 13.15
N LEU A 101 -8.80 -1.16 12.86
CA LEU A 101 -9.21 -0.75 11.52
C LEU A 101 -8.09 -0.92 10.49
N HIS A 102 -6.86 -0.55 10.85
CA HIS A 102 -5.69 -0.73 10.02
C HIS A 102 -5.49 -2.20 9.61
N HIS A 103 -5.50 -3.12 10.58
CA HIS A 103 -5.34 -4.54 10.30
C HIS A 103 -6.50 -5.09 9.45
N ALA A 104 -7.74 -4.73 9.78
CA ALA A 104 -8.91 -5.14 9.00
C ALA A 104 -8.84 -4.63 7.55
N ALA A 105 -8.39 -3.38 7.35
CA ALA A 105 -8.25 -2.78 6.02
C ALA A 105 -7.17 -3.48 5.18
N ILE A 106 -6.00 -3.81 5.78
CA ILE A 106 -4.95 -4.59 5.10
C ILE A 106 -5.47 -5.97 4.72
N MET A 107 -6.14 -6.67 5.63
CA MET A 107 -6.73 -7.99 5.34
C MET A 107 -7.76 -7.91 4.21
N ALA A 108 -8.55 -6.84 4.15
CA ALA A 108 -9.51 -6.56 3.09
C ALA A 108 -8.87 -5.98 1.80
N ARG A 109 -7.54 -5.83 1.77
CA ARG A 109 -6.76 -5.26 0.65
C ARG A 109 -7.22 -3.85 0.23
N LEU A 110 -7.59 -3.03 1.19
CA LEU A 110 -7.98 -1.65 0.98
C LEU A 110 -6.77 -0.72 1.09
N GLU A 111 -6.85 0.40 0.37
CA GLU A 111 -5.89 1.47 0.52
C GLU A 111 -6.02 2.12 1.91
N VAL A 112 -4.92 2.23 2.63
CA VAL A 112 -4.88 2.86 3.96
C VAL A 112 -4.06 4.13 3.89
N VAL A 113 -4.57 5.19 4.50
CA VAL A 113 -3.90 6.49 4.59
C VAL A 113 -3.82 6.98 6.03
N VAL A 114 -2.80 7.77 6.30
CA VAL A 114 -2.63 8.51 7.55
C VAL A 114 -2.63 9.99 7.22
N SER A 115 -3.48 10.77 7.88
CA SER A 115 -3.45 12.21 7.79
C SER A 115 -2.44 12.76 8.79
N LEU A 116 -1.50 13.56 8.34
CA LEU A 116 -0.63 14.31 9.23
C LEU A 116 -1.41 15.44 9.87
N HIS A 117 -1.20 15.65 11.16
CA HIS A 117 -1.91 16.70 11.92
C HIS A 117 -1.60 18.08 11.35
N PRO A 118 -2.59 19.00 11.21
CA PRO A 118 -2.40 20.36 10.69
C PRO A 118 -1.47 21.25 11.53
N ALA A 119 -1.01 20.80 12.71
CA ALA A 119 -0.01 21.51 13.51
C ALA A 119 1.41 21.49 12.90
N ILE A 120 1.65 20.70 11.84
CA ILE A 120 2.89 20.72 11.08
C ILE A 120 2.66 21.65 9.89
N GLU A 121 3.46 22.71 9.73
CA GLU A 121 3.39 23.63 8.59
C GLU A 121 3.32 22.86 7.25
N GLY A 122 2.28 23.10 6.45
CA GLY A 122 1.97 22.31 5.25
C GLY A 122 1.11 21.05 5.49
N GLY A 123 0.48 20.93 6.62
CA GLY A 123 0.00 19.74 7.29
C GLY A 123 -1.25 19.01 6.80
N ASN A 124 -1.70 19.18 5.57
CA ASN A 124 -2.76 18.34 4.99
C ASN A 124 -2.21 17.22 4.08
N MET A 125 -1.02 16.72 4.38
CA MET A 125 -0.44 15.66 3.56
C MET A 125 -1.03 14.30 3.97
N HIS A 126 -1.74 13.66 3.05
CA HIS A 126 -2.16 12.27 3.18
C HIS A 126 -1.04 11.37 2.68
N ILE A 127 -0.48 10.59 3.59
CA ILE A 127 0.57 9.62 3.24
C ILE A 127 -0.09 8.25 3.13
N PRO A 128 0.01 7.57 1.98
CA PRO A 128 -0.37 6.17 1.89
C PRO A 128 0.37 5.38 2.99
N TYR A 129 -0.36 4.62 3.76
CA TYR A 129 0.25 3.78 4.79
C TYR A 129 1.01 2.65 4.09
N PRO A 130 2.32 2.51 4.29
CA PRO A 130 3.06 1.45 3.63
C PRO A 130 2.57 0.09 4.15
N ASP A 131 2.32 -0.83 3.23
CA ASP A 131 2.04 -2.24 3.57
C ASP A 131 3.32 -2.91 4.07
N ILE A 132 3.74 -2.57 5.29
CA ILE A 132 4.97 -3.11 5.92
C ILE A 132 4.88 -4.63 6.09
N LEU A 133 3.69 -5.16 6.37
CA LEU A 133 3.50 -6.60 6.51
C LEU A 133 3.65 -7.31 5.16
N GLY A 134 3.01 -6.79 4.11
CA GLY A 134 3.20 -7.30 2.76
C GLY A 134 4.66 -7.19 2.30
N LEU A 135 5.32 -6.06 2.57
CA LEU A 135 6.75 -5.89 2.26
C LEU A 135 7.63 -6.88 3.03
N SER A 136 7.30 -7.20 4.29
CA SER A 136 8.05 -8.20 5.08
C SER A 136 7.91 -9.61 4.50
N VAL A 137 6.72 -10.00 4.06
CA VAL A 137 6.48 -11.30 3.38
C VAL A 137 7.25 -11.36 2.06
N VAL A 138 7.23 -10.28 1.28
CA VAL A 138 8.01 -10.19 0.04
C VAL A 138 9.51 -10.27 0.32
N ALA A 139 10.02 -9.60 1.36
CA ALA A 139 11.41 -9.65 1.78
C ALA A 139 11.84 -11.07 2.16
N GLU A 140 11.03 -11.78 2.94
CA GLU A 140 11.29 -13.18 3.33
C GLU A 140 11.34 -14.10 2.11
N LYS A 141 10.39 -13.97 1.18
CA LYS A 141 10.40 -14.73 -0.07
C LYS A 141 11.67 -14.46 -0.88
N LEU A 142 12.06 -13.21 -1.04
CA LEU A 142 13.25 -12.81 -1.79
C LEU A 142 14.56 -13.26 -1.14
N ARG A 143 14.61 -13.39 0.19
CA ARG A 143 15.77 -13.96 0.91
C ARG A 143 16.13 -15.35 0.39
N ASN A 144 15.12 -16.14 0.03
CA ASN A 144 15.29 -17.49 -0.52
C ASN A 144 15.52 -17.48 -2.05
N GLU A 145 15.22 -16.39 -2.74
CA GLU A 145 15.38 -16.22 -4.20
C GLU A 145 16.66 -15.42 -4.52
N LYS A 146 17.83 -16.04 -4.33
CA LYS A 146 19.14 -15.37 -4.44
C LYS A 146 19.33 -14.51 -5.70
N SER A 147 18.90 -15.01 -6.86
CA SER A 147 19.02 -14.26 -8.12
C SER A 147 18.16 -13.00 -8.14
N ARG A 148 16.92 -13.06 -7.66
CA ARG A 148 16.03 -11.89 -7.58
C ARG A 148 16.55 -10.85 -6.58
N TYR A 149 16.96 -11.30 -5.42
CA TYR A 149 17.55 -10.42 -4.40
C TYR A 149 18.80 -9.70 -4.93
N ARG A 150 19.70 -10.46 -5.58
CA ARG A 150 20.93 -9.91 -6.17
C ARG A 150 20.61 -8.91 -7.28
N CYS A 151 19.61 -9.21 -8.12
CA CYS A 151 19.15 -8.28 -9.16
C CYS A 151 18.70 -6.94 -8.57
N LEU A 152 17.92 -6.95 -7.48
CA LEU A 152 17.54 -5.73 -6.78
C LEU A 152 18.72 -4.94 -6.24
N LYS A 153 19.73 -5.62 -5.68
CA LYS A 153 20.98 -4.97 -5.21
C LYS A 153 21.72 -4.28 -6.36
N TYR A 154 21.86 -4.95 -7.49
CA TYR A 154 22.55 -4.37 -8.65
C TYR A 154 21.78 -3.17 -9.23
N ILE A 155 20.45 -3.24 -9.26
CA ILE A 155 19.66 -2.08 -9.66
C ILE A 155 19.91 -0.93 -8.69
N LYS A 156 19.86 -1.15 -7.37
CA LYS A 156 20.13 -0.12 -6.37
C LYS A 156 21.49 0.56 -6.57
N ASP A 157 22.53 -0.23 -6.89
CA ASP A 157 23.89 0.27 -7.00
C ASP A 157 24.16 1.01 -8.31
N LEU A 158 23.39 0.72 -9.37
CA LEU A 158 23.63 1.19 -10.73
C LEU A 158 22.52 2.09 -11.30
N GLU A 159 21.42 2.27 -10.60
CA GLU A 159 20.21 2.94 -11.12
C GLU A 159 20.45 4.41 -11.56
N PRO A 160 19.87 4.79 -12.69
CA PRO A 160 19.06 3.99 -13.61
C PRO A 160 19.91 3.06 -14.49
N VAL A 161 19.49 1.81 -14.67
CA VAL A 161 20.32 0.75 -15.25
C VAL A 161 19.61 0.01 -16.39
N THR A 162 20.39 -0.45 -17.39
CA THR A 162 19.92 -1.32 -18.48
C THR A 162 20.08 -2.81 -18.15
N LEU A 163 19.38 -3.68 -18.90
CA LEU A 163 19.54 -5.14 -18.76
C LEU A 163 21.00 -5.59 -18.98
N ASP A 164 21.69 -5.00 -19.97
CA ASP A 164 23.09 -5.35 -20.27
C ASP A 164 24.02 -4.98 -19.11
N GLN A 165 23.82 -3.83 -18.48
CA GLN A 165 24.61 -3.43 -17.30
C GLN A 165 24.39 -4.37 -16.13
N ILE A 166 23.14 -4.82 -15.89
CA ILE A 166 22.86 -5.82 -14.86
C ILE A 166 23.56 -7.15 -15.20
N SER A 167 23.46 -7.60 -16.47
CA SER A 167 24.12 -8.83 -16.94
C SER A 167 25.64 -8.78 -16.75
N ASN A 168 26.25 -7.66 -17.11
CA ASN A 168 27.68 -7.43 -16.95
C ASN A 168 28.09 -7.48 -15.46
N LYS A 169 27.24 -6.94 -14.56
CA LYS A 169 27.48 -6.99 -13.13
C LYS A 169 27.43 -8.42 -12.57
N TYR A 170 26.44 -9.23 -13.01
CA TYR A 170 26.41 -10.66 -12.67
C TYR A 170 27.66 -11.39 -13.14
N SER A 171 28.13 -11.11 -14.35
CA SER A 171 29.34 -11.72 -14.92
C SER A 171 30.57 -11.31 -14.16
N SER A 172 30.72 -10.05 -13.75
CA SER A 172 31.84 -9.55 -12.96
C SER A 172 31.93 -10.17 -11.57
N ASP A 173 30.78 -10.56 -11.01
CA ASP A 173 30.70 -11.19 -9.67
C ASP A 173 30.83 -12.73 -9.73
N GLY A 174 31.19 -13.28 -10.90
CA GLY A 174 31.47 -14.72 -11.11
C GLY A 174 30.23 -15.61 -11.23
N GLU A 175 29.05 -15.03 -11.36
CA GLU A 175 27.77 -15.76 -11.54
C GLU A 175 27.05 -15.24 -12.81
N PRO A 176 27.53 -15.57 -14.01
CA PRO A 176 27.01 -15.01 -15.24
C PRO A 176 25.51 -15.34 -15.42
N LEU A 177 24.72 -14.31 -15.64
CA LEU A 177 23.29 -14.41 -15.93
C LEU A 177 22.97 -13.67 -17.22
N GLY A 178 22.40 -14.37 -18.20
CA GLY A 178 22.08 -13.80 -19.49
C GLY A 178 20.95 -12.76 -19.41
N VAL A 179 20.96 -11.82 -20.36
CA VAL A 179 19.97 -10.72 -20.45
C VAL A 179 18.53 -11.24 -20.43
N GLU A 180 18.24 -12.37 -21.10
CA GLU A 180 16.89 -12.95 -21.11
C GLU A 180 16.47 -13.46 -19.73
N SER A 181 17.36 -14.08 -18.98
CA SER A 181 17.09 -14.51 -17.60
C SER A 181 16.80 -13.32 -16.69
N ILE A 182 17.52 -12.22 -16.86
CA ILE A 182 17.29 -10.97 -16.13
C ILE A 182 15.94 -10.37 -16.52
N ARG A 183 15.58 -10.40 -17.79
CA ARG A 183 14.27 -9.96 -18.27
C ARG A 183 13.14 -10.74 -17.62
N ILE A 184 13.28 -12.06 -17.48
CA ILE A 184 12.31 -12.92 -16.78
C ILE A 184 12.23 -12.56 -15.29
N ILE A 185 13.36 -12.26 -14.64
CA ILE A 185 13.37 -11.81 -13.23
C ILE A 185 12.60 -10.50 -13.09
N LEU A 186 12.76 -9.55 -14.01
CA LEU A 186 12.15 -8.23 -13.91
C LEU A 186 10.68 -8.24 -14.37
N ASN A 187 10.39 -8.85 -15.52
CA ASN A 187 9.08 -8.73 -16.18
C ASN A 187 8.24 -10.01 -16.09
N GLY A 188 8.80 -11.07 -15.53
CA GLY A 188 8.09 -12.35 -15.45
C GLY A 188 8.08 -13.11 -16.77
N ARG A 189 7.38 -14.23 -16.80
CA ARG A 189 7.18 -15.08 -17.95
C ARG A 189 5.71 -15.47 -18.08
N ASN A 190 5.11 -15.13 -19.21
CA ASN A 190 3.80 -15.65 -19.61
C ASN A 190 4.01 -16.91 -20.45
N ARG A 191 3.20 -17.94 -20.26
CA ARG A 191 3.06 -19.04 -21.23
C ARG A 191 2.06 -18.60 -22.28
N ASP A 192 2.45 -18.71 -23.56
CA ASP A 192 1.63 -18.28 -24.72
C ASP A 192 0.34 -19.10 -24.91
N THR A 193 0.10 -20.18 -24.16
CA THR A 193 -1.00 -21.11 -24.43
C THR A 193 -2.22 -21.00 -23.54
N ASP A 194 -2.12 -20.42 -22.32
CA ASP A 194 -3.27 -20.44 -21.38
C ASP A 194 -3.43 -19.17 -20.51
N ASN A 195 -2.84 -18.06 -20.83
CA ASN A 195 -2.86 -16.83 -20.01
C ASN A 195 -2.42 -17.02 -18.53
N GLU A 196 -1.84 -18.14 -18.17
CA GLU A 196 -1.29 -18.34 -16.84
C GLU A 196 0.06 -17.63 -16.70
N ILE A 197 0.13 -16.72 -15.72
CA ILE A 197 1.39 -16.11 -15.30
C ILE A 197 2.22 -17.19 -14.59
N VAL A 198 3.16 -17.79 -15.30
CA VAL A 198 4.01 -18.87 -14.77
C VAL A 198 5.01 -18.34 -13.73
N LYS A 199 5.41 -17.08 -13.85
CA LYS A 199 6.33 -16.44 -12.91
C LYS A 199 6.15 -14.92 -12.96
N GLU A 200 5.74 -14.32 -11.85
CA GLU A 200 5.65 -12.87 -11.70
C GLU A 200 7.06 -12.25 -11.68
N GLY A 201 7.24 -11.16 -12.41
CA GLY A 201 8.47 -10.37 -12.41
C GLY A 201 8.47 -9.30 -11.30
N LEU A 202 9.64 -8.77 -10.96
CA LEU A 202 9.79 -7.72 -9.94
C LEU A 202 9.06 -6.41 -10.28
N CYS A 203 8.77 -6.18 -11.58
CA CYS A 203 7.97 -5.05 -12.05
C CYS A 203 6.46 -5.30 -12.00
N ASN A 204 6.03 -6.57 -11.92
CA ASN A 204 4.64 -6.98 -12.15
C ASN A 204 4.01 -7.75 -10.97
N ILE A 205 4.70 -7.83 -9.84
CA ILE A 205 4.10 -8.33 -8.59
C ILE A 205 3.09 -7.33 -8.06
N SER A 206 2.21 -7.77 -7.16
CA SER A 206 1.15 -6.93 -6.57
C SER A 206 1.66 -5.61 -5.97
N THR A 207 2.90 -5.62 -5.47
CA THR A 207 3.63 -4.42 -5.01
C THR A 207 4.93 -4.34 -5.79
N PRO A 208 4.98 -3.63 -6.93
CA PRO A 208 6.16 -3.57 -7.77
C PRO A 208 7.40 -3.07 -7.04
N LEU A 209 8.50 -3.82 -7.12
CA LEU A 209 9.78 -3.46 -6.50
C LEU A 209 10.72 -2.72 -7.43
N VAL A 210 10.46 -2.83 -8.73
CA VAL A 210 11.22 -2.22 -9.81
C VAL A 210 10.25 -1.56 -10.77
N GLU A 211 10.58 -0.39 -11.25
CA GLU A 211 9.87 0.28 -12.33
C GLU A 211 10.72 0.32 -13.59
N GLU A 212 10.08 0.05 -14.72
CA GLU A 212 10.65 0.18 -16.05
C GLU A 212 10.22 1.51 -16.65
N PHE A 213 11.15 2.23 -17.27
CA PHE A 213 10.85 3.46 -18.00
C PHE A 213 11.70 3.59 -19.27
N GLU A 214 11.20 4.31 -20.25
CA GLU A 214 11.89 4.53 -21.51
C GLU A 214 12.63 5.88 -21.50
N ARG A 215 13.90 5.86 -21.92
CA ARG A 215 14.66 7.07 -22.16
C ARG A 215 14.98 7.21 -23.65
N LYS A 216 14.47 8.26 -24.29
CA LYS A 216 14.95 8.66 -25.61
C LYS A 216 16.33 9.28 -25.48
N LEU A 217 17.34 8.65 -26.07
CA LEU A 217 18.66 9.25 -26.19
C LEU A 217 18.57 10.36 -27.23
N THR A 218 18.77 11.61 -26.79
CA THR A 218 18.81 12.78 -27.69
C THR A 218 19.89 12.57 -28.74
N GLY A 219 19.49 12.64 -30.02
CA GLY A 219 20.41 12.66 -31.19
C GLY A 219 20.68 11.31 -31.84
N LYS A 220 20.16 10.18 -31.37
CA LYS A 220 20.28 8.88 -32.05
C LYS A 220 18.94 8.42 -32.60
N LYS A 221 18.88 8.12 -33.93
CA LYS A 221 17.77 7.35 -34.51
C LYS A 221 17.86 5.92 -33.99
N GLY A 222 16.93 5.49 -33.16
CA GLY A 222 16.87 4.14 -32.62
C GLY A 222 15.70 3.95 -31.66
N ARG A 223 15.45 2.68 -31.30
CA ARG A 223 14.43 2.33 -30.32
C ARG A 223 14.85 2.89 -28.94
N PRO A 224 13.93 3.47 -28.13
CA PRO A 224 14.25 3.95 -26.79
C PRO A 224 14.89 2.85 -25.96
N SER A 225 15.92 3.19 -25.17
CA SER A 225 16.51 2.25 -24.24
C SER A 225 15.59 2.09 -23.04
N ARG A 226 15.31 0.85 -22.65
CA ARG A 226 14.59 0.53 -21.41
C ARG A 226 15.55 0.62 -20.24
N LEU A 227 15.13 1.38 -19.24
CA LEU A 227 15.88 1.57 -18.02
C LEU A 227 15.04 1.09 -16.83
N TYR A 228 15.73 0.65 -15.80
CA TYR A 228 15.12 0.12 -14.57
C TYR A 228 15.65 0.88 -13.37
N ARG A 229 14.76 1.14 -12.40
CA ARG A 229 15.12 1.69 -11.08
C ARG A 229 14.24 1.08 -10.00
N LEU A 230 14.69 1.17 -8.74
CA LEU A 230 13.89 0.71 -7.62
C LEU A 230 12.70 1.64 -7.38
N THR A 231 11.57 1.06 -7.01
CA THR A 231 10.47 1.77 -6.37
C THR A 231 10.82 2.09 -4.91
N ASN A 232 10.00 2.86 -4.23
CA ASN A 232 10.15 3.08 -2.78
C ASN A 232 10.04 1.76 -2.01
N GLU A 233 9.10 0.91 -2.40
CA GLU A 233 8.88 -0.42 -1.84
C GLU A 233 10.10 -1.33 -2.04
N GLY A 234 10.69 -1.32 -3.24
CA GLY A 234 11.93 -2.05 -3.53
C GLY A 234 13.09 -1.62 -2.63
N ARG A 235 13.23 -0.32 -2.37
CA ARG A 235 14.24 0.20 -1.42
C ARG A 235 13.97 -0.26 0.02
N HIS A 236 12.69 -0.28 0.43
CA HIS A 236 12.32 -0.76 1.76
C HIS A 236 12.55 -2.25 1.93
N VAL A 237 12.15 -3.06 0.95
CA VAL A 237 12.40 -4.52 0.95
C VAL A 237 13.88 -4.84 1.11
N LEU A 238 14.76 -4.12 0.39
CA LEU A 238 16.22 -4.32 0.54
C LEU A 238 16.75 -3.98 1.93
N LYS A 239 16.09 -3.10 2.69
CA LYS A 239 16.46 -2.80 4.09
C LYS A 239 15.99 -3.87 5.07
N LEU A 240 14.91 -4.61 4.73
CA LEU A 240 14.36 -5.68 5.56
C LEU A 240 15.09 -7.00 5.41
N ILE A 241 15.93 -7.15 4.35
CA ILE A 241 16.77 -8.32 4.13
C ILE A 241 18.17 -7.99 4.64
N PRO A 242 18.64 -8.62 5.73
CA PRO A 242 19.95 -8.37 6.33
C PRO A 242 21.13 -8.78 5.42
#